data_93adf5a15d661dd11f73a238ce9e3261
#
_entry.id   93adf5a15d661dd11f73a238ce9e3261
#
_cell.length_a   1.000
_cell.length_b   1.000
_cell.length_c   1.000
_cell.angle_alpha   90.00
_cell.angle_beta   90.00
_cell.angle_gamma   90.00
#
_symmetry.space_group_name_H-M   'P 1'
#
loop_
_entity.id
_entity.type
_entity.pdbx_description
1 polymer ?
#
loop_
_entity_poly.entity_id
_entity_poly.type
_entity_poly.pdbx_seq_one_letter_code
_entity_poly.pdbx_strand_id
1 'polypeptide(L)'
;MSQTVSGRVMPIIAVGSVDEVRNFYVDALGFQHVMGMVGKDGQLDFCTVVLGEARVMFSRAPGGSRPSAGKQPVEIYLEVDDVDTFHNRLKKKGVAISDPLTVQWWGDRTFKVLDPNGYEIWFYTNVAEPKPPTGAKLV
;
A
#
# COMPACT_ATOMS: atom_id res chain seq x y z
N MET A 1 16.35 -24.91 22.40
CA MET A 1 16.81 -23.99 21.37
C MET A 1 15.66 -23.11 20.90
N SER A 2 15.87 -21.84 20.97
CA SER A 2 14.82 -20.92 20.57
C SER A 2 14.77 -20.72 19.06
N GLN A 3 13.57 -20.59 18.53
CA GLN A 3 13.34 -20.19 17.14
C GLN A 3 13.44 -18.67 17.05
N THR A 4 14.20 -18.20 16.07
CA THR A 4 14.27 -16.77 15.80
C THR A 4 13.38 -16.44 14.61
N VAL A 5 12.43 -15.54 14.81
CA VAL A 5 11.56 -15.03 13.76
C VAL A 5 11.97 -13.58 13.51
N SER A 6 12.28 -13.22 12.27
CA SER A 6 12.64 -11.85 11.92
C SER A 6 11.46 -10.89 12.07
N GLY A 7 10.25 -11.43 12.06
CA GLY A 7 9.02 -10.64 12.16
C GLY A 7 8.64 -9.92 10.89
N ARG A 8 9.35 -10.13 9.79
CA ARG A 8 9.02 -9.47 8.53
C ARG A 8 7.82 -10.13 7.87
N VAL A 9 6.83 -9.33 7.51
CA VAL A 9 5.68 -9.77 6.74
C VAL A 9 5.71 -9.08 5.39
N MET A 10 5.54 -9.86 4.33
CA MET A 10 5.51 -9.34 2.96
C MET A 10 4.24 -9.83 2.29
N PRO A 11 3.24 -8.96 2.10
CA PRO A 11 2.00 -9.37 1.44
C PRO A 11 2.23 -9.70 -0.03
N ILE A 12 1.51 -10.67 -0.54
CA ILE A 12 1.44 -11.00 -1.96
C ILE A 12 0.00 -10.73 -2.39
N ILE A 13 -0.15 -9.83 -3.34
CA ILE A 13 -1.46 -9.37 -3.78
C ILE A 13 -1.68 -9.82 -5.23
N ALA A 14 -2.78 -10.54 -5.48
CA ALA A 14 -3.13 -10.98 -6.82
C ALA A 14 -3.79 -9.82 -7.59
N VAL A 15 -3.31 -9.57 -8.80
CA VAL A 15 -3.77 -8.46 -9.63
C VAL A 15 -3.96 -8.92 -11.07
N GLY A 16 -4.70 -8.16 -11.86
CA GLY A 16 -4.90 -8.47 -13.26
C GLY A 16 -3.66 -8.20 -14.10
N SER A 17 -2.98 -7.10 -13.85
CA SER A 17 -1.74 -6.71 -14.53
C SER A 17 -0.70 -6.29 -13.52
N VAL A 18 0.37 -7.08 -13.42
CA VAL A 18 1.50 -6.75 -12.53
C VAL A 18 2.25 -5.53 -13.08
N ASP A 19 2.37 -5.40 -14.40
CA ASP A 19 2.99 -4.23 -15.02
C ASP A 19 2.28 -2.94 -14.62
N GLU A 20 0.96 -2.91 -14.70
CA GLU A 20 0.17 -1.73 -14.36
C GLU A 20 0.33 -1.34 -12.90
N VAL A 21 0.19 -2.29 -11.99
CA VAL A 21 0.29 -2.01 -10.56
C VAL A 21 1.72 -1.65 -10.16
N ARG A 22 2.72 -2.33 -10.73
CA ARG A 22 4.12 -2.00 -10.49
C ARG A 22 4.40 -0.56 -10.90
N ASN A 23 3.93 -0.15 -12.08
CA ASN A 23 4.16 1.21 -12.57
C ASN A 23 3.49 2.25 -11.66
N PHE A 24 2.29 1.96 -11.16
CA PHE A 24 1.63 2.86 -10.22
C PHE A 24 2.45 3.04 -8.94
N TYR A 25 2.89 1.94 -8.33
CA TYR A 25 3.67 2.01 -7.09
C TYR A 25 5.01 2.71 -7.30
N VAL A 26 5.69 2.42 -8.41
CA VAL A 26 7.01 3.01 -8.69
C VAL A 26 6.88 4.46 -9.13
N ASP A 27 6.06 4.74 -10.14
CA ASP A 27 6.01 6.05 -10.77
C ASP A 27 5.19 7.04 -9.95
N ALA A 28 4.06 6.63 -9.41
CA ALA A 28 3.18 7.52 -8.65
C ALA A 28 3.55 7.59 -7.17
N LEU A 29 3.79 6.45 -6.52
CA LEU A 29 4.00 6.41 -5.08
C LEU A 29 5.47 6.52 -4.65
N GLY A 30 6.41 6.31 -5.58
CA GLY A 30 7.83 6.44 -5.28
C GLY A 30 8.48 5.17 -4.75
N PHE A 31 7.82 4.02 -4.88
CA PHE A 31 8.43 2.74 -4.56
C PHE A 31 9.55 2.43 -5.53
N GLN A 32 10.46 1.54 -5.13
CA GLN A 32 11.52 1.03 -5.98
C GLN A 32 11.18 -0.40 -6.41
N HIS A 33 11.38 -0.68 -7.69
CA HIS A 33 11.29 -2.05 -8.21
C HIS A 33 12.54 -2.81 -7.80
N VAL A 34 12.36 -3.95 -7.15
CA VAL A 34 13.47 -4.78 -6.67
C VAL A 34 13.67 -6.00 -7.56
N MET A 35 12.58 -6.66 -7.93
CA MET A 35 12.64 -7.89 -8.70
C MET A 35 11.35 -8.10 -9.46
N GLY A 36 11.44 -8.67 -10.63
CA GLY A 36 10.28 -9.07 -11.42
C GLY A 36 10.57 -10.34 -12.20
N MET A 37 9.51 -11.06 -12.49
CA MET A 37 9.59 -12.26 -13.34
C MET A 37 8.68 -12.04 -14.55
N VAL A 38 9.29 -12.08 -15.74
CA VAL A 38 8.58 -11.92 -17.00
C VAL A 38 8.13 -13.29 -17.48
N GLY A 39 6.86 -13.41 -17.81
CA GLY A 39 6.28 -14.63 -18.33
C GLY A 39 6.53 -14.81 -19.82
N LYS A 40 6.00 -15.92 -20.37
CA LYS A 40 6.18 -16.28 -21.78
C LYS A 40 5.59 -15.23 -22.72
N ASP A 41 4.54 -14.54 -22.28
CA ASP A 41 3.87 -13.51 -23.06
C ASP A 41 4.54 -12.14 -22.99
N GLY A 42 5.68 -12.03 -22.32
CA GLY A 42 6.41 -10.77 -22.16
C GLY A 42 5.89 -9.88 -21.05
N GLN A 43 4.83 -10.27 -20.36
CA GLN A 43 4.28 -9.52 -19.23
C GLN A 43 4.85 -10.04 -17.92
N LEU A 44 4.83 -9.18 -16.89
CA LEU A 44 5.24 -9.58 -15.56
C LEU A 44 4.21 -10.54 -14.95
N ASP A 45 4.69 -11.69 -14.47
CA ASP A 45 3.88 -12.61 -13.67
C ASP A 45 3.99 -12.32 -12.19
N PHE A 46 5.06 -11.64 -11.78
CA PHE A 46 5.36 -11.37 -10.38
C PHE A 46 6.30 -10.18 -10.28
N CYS A 47 6.18 -9.40 -9.21
CA CYS A 47 7.20 -8.41 -8.87
C CYS A 47 7.22 -8.09 -7.38
N THR A 48 8.34 -7.51 -6.94
CA THR A 48 8.51 -6.98 -5.59
C THR A 48 8.86 -5.50 -5.70
N VAL A 49 8.16 -4.67 -4.93
CA VAL A 49 8.45 -3.24 -4.81
C VAL A 49 8.67 -2.89 -3.35
N VAL A 50 9.51 -1.89 -3.10
CA VAL A 50 9.87 -1.47 -1.74
C VAL A 50 9.78 0.04 -1.59
N LEU A 51 9.40 0.47 -0.40
CA LEU A 51 9.50 1.86 0.04
C LEU A 51 10.09 1.83 1.46
N GLY A 52 11.35 2.28 1.60
CA GLY A 52 12.05 2.07 2.85
C GLY A 52 12.12 0.59 3.18
N GLU A 53 11.63 0.21 4.36
CA GLU A 53 11.57 -1.18 4.79
C GLU A 53 10.30 -1.90 4.38
N ALA A 54 9.31 -1.17 3.86
CA ALA A 54 8.06 -1.76 3.41
C ALA A 54 8.26 -2.51 2.10
N ARG A 55 7.78 -3.75 2.04
CA ARG A 55 7.83 -4.59 0.85
C ARG A 55 6.45 -5.09 0.51
N VAL A 56 6.10 -4.99 -0.77
CA VAL A 56 4.84 -5.52 -1.28
C VAL A 56 5.16 -6.32 -2.55
N MET A 57 4.52 -7.47 -2.67
CA MET A 57 4.68 -8.33 -3.84
C MET A 57 3.35 -8.42 -4.58
N PHE A 58 3.42 -8.54 -5.89
CA PHE A 58 2.25 -8.69 -6.73
C PHE A 58 2.41 -9.93 -7.61
N SER A 59 1.34 -10.70 -7.72
CA SER A 59 1.30 -11.85 -8.62
C SER A 59 0.14 -11.68 -9.60
N ARG A 60 0.34 -12.16 -10.83
CA ARG A 60 -0.71 -12.08 -11.82
C ARG A 60 -1.76 -13.15 -11.53
N ALA A 61 -3.03 -12.72 -11.45
CA ALA A 61 -4.14 -13.62 -11.25
C ALA A 61 -4.29 -14.56 -12.46
N PRO A 62 -4.71 -15.81 -12.24
CA PRO A 62 -4.93 -16.75 -13.34
C PRO A 62 -5.84 -16.15 -14.41
N GLY A 63 -5.43 -16.25 -15.67
CA GLY A 63 -6.18 -15.68 -16.78
C GLY A 63 -6.15 -14.17 -16.88
N GLY A 64 -5.34 -13.49 -16.06
CA GLY A 64 -5.23 -12.04 -16.06
C GLY A 64 -6.51 -11.34 -15.61
N SER A 65 -7.38 -12.04 -14.89
CA SER A 65 -8.65 -11.47 -14.44
C SER A 65 -8.42 -10.43 -13.35
N ARG A 66 -9.14 -9.31 -13.43
CA ARG A 66 -9.12 -8.30 -12.38
C ARG A 66 -9.94 -8.75 -11.19
N PRO A 67 -9.58 -8.32 -9.96
CA PRO A 67 -10.48 -8.46 -8.83
C PRO A 67 -11.81 -7.77 -9.13
N SER A 68 -12.87 -8.18 -8.43
CA SER A 68 -14.18 -7.57 -8.58
C SER A 68 -14.12 -6.07 -8.33
N ALA A 69 -14.96 -5.31 -9.02
CA ALA A 69 -15.01 -3.86 -8.88
C ALA A 69 -15.33 -3.45 -7.44
N GLY A 70 -14.81 -2.29 -7.03
CA GLY A 70 -15.04 -1.73 -5.71
C GLY A 70 -13.89 -1.96 -4.76
N LYS A 71 -14.16 -1.74 -3.48
CA LYS A 71 -13.15 -1.82 -2.42
C LYS A 71 -12.71 -3.26 -2.20
N GLN A 72 -11.40 -3.48 -2.21
CA GLN A 72 -10.81 -4.78 -1.93
C GLN A 72 -10.76 -5.04 -0.42
N PRO A 73 -10.76 -6.33 0.01
CA PRO A 73 -10.86 -6.65 1.43
C PRO A 73 -9.58 -6.40 2.23
N VAL A 74 -8.44 -6.22 1.57
CA VAL A 74 -7.16 -5.97 2.23
C VAL A 74 -6.76 -4.52 2.03
N GLU A 75 -6.34 -3.87 3.11
CA GLU A 75 -5.81 -2.51 3.06
C GLU A 75 -4.33 -2.54 3.43
N ILE A 76 -3.58 -1.61 2.87
CA ILE A 76 -2.16 -1.44 3.18
C ILE A 76 -2.04 -0.21 4.08
N TYR A 77 -1.42 -0.36 5.25
CA TYR A 77 -1.24 0.72 6.22
C TYR A 77 0.25 0.98 6.35
N LEU A 78 0.71 2.11 5.82
CA LEU A 78 2.13 2.35 5.57
C LEU A 78 2.60 3.60 6.29
N GLU A 79 3.60 3.43 7.16
CA GLU A 79 4.21 4.53 7.89
C GLU A 79 5.17 5.31 7.00
N VAL A 80 5.05 6.63 7.05
CA VAL A 80 6.01 7.55 6.44
C VAL A 80 6.48 8.55 7.47
N ASP A 81 7.67 9.14 7.28
CA ASP A 81 8.26 10.03 8.28
C ASP A 81 7.44 11.30 8.47
N ASP A 82 6.96 11.89 7.36
CA ASP A 82 6.15 13.11 7.39
C ASP A 82 5.01 12.95 6.39
N VAL A 83 3.84 12.64 6.91
CA VAL A 83 2.67 12.35 6.08
C VAL A 83 2.23 13.58 5.26
N ASP A 84 2.37 14.78 5.80
CA ASP A 84 1.99 16.00 5.08
C ASP A 84 2.90 16.21 3.86
N THR A 85 4.19 16.06 4.03
CA THR A 85 5.15 16.18 2.93
C THR A 85 4.90 15.11 1.87
N PHE A 86 4.65 13.88 2.30
CA PHE A 86 4.36 12.78 1.40
C PHE A 86 3.07 13.03 0.61
N HIS A 87 2.02 13.47 1.29
CA HIS A 87 0.74 13.84 0.67
C HIS A 87 0.94 14.92 -0.39
N ASN A 88 1.65 15.98 -0.07
CA ASN A 88 1.86 17.09 -1.01
C ASN A 88 2.66 16.66 -2.23
N ARG A 89 3.64 15.78 -2.03
CA ARG A 89 4.42 15.23 -3.15
C ARG A 89 3.55 14.40 -4.09
N LEU A 90 2.70 13.54 -3.56
CA LEU A 90 1.79 12.74 -4.39
C LEU A 90 0.79 13.63 -5.11
N LYS A 91 0.26 14.64 -4.42
CA LYS A 91 -0.70 15.57 -5.03
C LYS A 91 -0.07 16.34 -6.20
N LYS A 92 1.18 16.77 -6.06
CA LYS A 92 1.92 17.43 -7.13
C LYS A 92 2.12 16.53 -8.35
N LYS A 93 2.26 15.24 -8.12
CA LYS A 93 2.39 14.25 -9.20
C LYS A 93 1.05 13.95 -9.88
N GLY A 94 -0.05 14.48 -9.38
CA GLY A 94 -1.37 14.22 -9.93
C GLY A 94 -2.02 12.96 -9.42
N VAL A 95 -1.52 12.36 -8.34
CA VAL A 95 -2.13 11.18 -7.74
C VAL A 95 -3.43 11.60 -7.06
N ALA A 96 -4.52 10.89 -7.36
CA ALA A 96 -5.82 11.16 -6.74
C ALA A 96 -5.79 10.72 -5.27
N ILE A 97 -6.20 11.61 -4.38
CA ILE A 97 -6.31 11.34 -2.95
C ILE A 97 -7.75 10.89 -2.70
N SER A 98 -7.92 9.64 -2.25
CA SER A 98 -9.26 9.08 -2.01
C SER A 98 -9.83 9.48 -0.66
N ASP A 99 -8.97 9.70 0.35
CA ASP A 99 -9.36 10.27 1.63
C ASP A 99 -8.36 11.35 2.01
N PRO A 100 -8.84 12.54 2.47
CA PRO A 100 -7.94 13.66 2.76
C PRO A 100 -7.14 13.45 4.04
N LEU A 101 -6.12 14.29 4.24
CA LEU A 101 -5.37 14.33 5.48
C LEU A 101 -6.32 14.54 6.66
N THR A 102 -6.27 13.62 7.63
CA THR A 102 -7.15 13.62 8.80
C THR A 102 -6.40 13.01 9.97
N VAL A 103 -6.56 13.59 11.16
CA VAL A 103 -6.08 12.96 12.39
C VAL A 103 -7.17 12.01 12.87
N GLN A 104 -6.84 10.72 12.95
CA GLN A 104 -7.77 9.69 13.38
C GLN A 104 -7.83 9.61 14.91
N TRP A 105 -8.88 9.02 15.45
CA TRP A 105 -9.03 8.89 16.90
C TRP A 105 -7.89 8.08 17.53
N TRP A 106 -7.28 7.19 16.76
CA TRP A 106 -6.17 6.36 17.27
C TRP A 106 -4.82 7.09 17.27
N GLY A 107 -4.79 8.35 16.87
CA GLY A 107 -3.62 9.22 16.98
C GLY A 107 -2.77 9.36 15.75
N ASP A 108 -3.10 8.66 14.68
CA ASP A 108 -2.38 8.78 13.42
C ASP A 108 -2.99 9.85 12.53
N ARG A 109 -2.14 10.62 11.89
CA ARG A 109 -2.55 11.52 10.82
C ARG A 109 -2.39 10.76 9.51
N THR A 110 -3.46 10.63 8.76
CA THR A 110 -3.54 9.71 7.62
C THR A 110 -4.09 10.38 6.39
N PHE A 111 -3.76 9.82 5.23
CA PHE A 111 -4.52 10.00 4.00
C PHE A 111 -4.52 8.68 3.23
N LYS A 112 -5.40 8.56 2.25
CA LYS A 112 -5.48 7.34 1.45
C LYS A 112 -5.39 7.62 -0.03
N VAL A 113 -4.89 6.63 -0.77
CA VAL A 113 -5.00 6.55 -2.23
C VAL A 113 -5.53 5.16 -2.57
N LEU A 114 -6.10 5.04 -3.77
CA LEU A 114 -6.50 3.74 -4.33
C LEU A 114 -5.48 3.34 -5.38
N ASP A 115 -5.05 2.08 -5.35
CA ASP A 115 -4.24 1.56 -6.44
C ASP A 115 -5.13 1.19 -7.64
N PRO A 116 -4.55 0.83 -8.81
CA PRO A 116 -5.35 0.53 -10.01
C PRO A 116 -6.31 -0.63 -9.85
N ASN A 117 -6.14 -1.49 -8.84
CA ASN A 117 -7.00 -2.64 -8.59
C ASN A 117 -8.00 -2.40 -7.47
N GLY A 118 -8.06 -1.18 -6.92
CA GLY A 118 -9.00 -0.84 -5.86
C GLY A 118 -8.53 -1.14 -4.45
N TYR A 119 -7.26 -1.48 -4.27
CA TYR A 119 -6.70 -1.64 -2.92
C TYR A 119 -6.47 -0.28 -2.30
N GLU A 120 -6.96 -0.08 -1.08
CA GLU A 120 -6.72 1.15 -0.35
C GLU A 120 -5.33 1.13 0.27
N ILE A 121 -4.58 2.21 0.08
CA ILE A 121 -3.27 2.40 0.69
C ILE A 121 -3.39 3.59 1.62
N TRP A 122 -3.21 3.35 2.91
CA TRP A 122 -3.11 4.38 3.92
C TRP A 122 -1.66 4.80 4.07
N PHE A 123 -1.43 6.09 4.16
CA PHE A 123 -0.13 6.63 4.59
C PHE A 123 -0.35 7.35 5.90
N TYR A 124 0.55 7.14 6.86
CA TYR A 124 0.35 7.74 8.18
C TYR A 124 1.65 8.14 8.85
N THR A 125 1.53 9.10 9.75
CA THR A 125 2.52 9.47 10.76
C THR A 125 1.77 9.56 12.09
N ASN A 126 2.29 8.96 13.15
CA ASN A 126 1.67 9.09 14.47
C ASN A 126 1.94 10.49 15.02
N VAL A 127 0.90 11.20 15.43
CA VAL A 127 0.99 12.60 15.88
C VAL A 127 0.39 12.82 17.26
N ALA A 128 -0.34 11.86 17.81
CA ALA A 128 -1.06 12.05 19.08
C ALA A 128 -1.32 10.72 19.77
N GLU A 129 -1.73 10.80 21.03
CA GLU A 129 -2.22 9.62 21.75
C GLU A 129 -3.61 9.27 21.30
N PRO A 130 -4.01 7.97 21.33
CA PRO A 130 -5.36 7.57 20.99
C PRO A 130 -6.41 8.19 21.91
N LYS A 131 -7.55 8.56 21.32
CA LYS A 131 -8.73 9.04 22.05
C LYS A 131 -9.94 8.24 21.55
N PRO A 132 -10.19 7.05 22.13
CA PRO A 132 -11.27 6.20 21.66
C PRO A 132 -12.62 6.90 21.63
N PRO A 133 -13.49 6.59 20.66
CA PRO A 133 -14.84 7.11 20.63
C PRO A 133 -15.60 6.75 21.91
N THR A 134 -16.65 7.51 22.22
CA THR A 134 -17.51 7.25 23.37
C THR A 134 -18.06 5.81 23.30
N GLY A 135 -17.90 5.07 24.39
CA GLY A 135 -18.34 3.68 24.47
C GLY A 135 -17.33 2.64 24.02
N ALA A 136 -16.22 3.06 23.38
CA ALA A 136 -15.13 2.17 23.00
C ALA A 136 -13.97 2.33 23.99
N LYS A 137 -13.14 1.29 24.09
CA LYS A 137 -11.91 1.38 24.89
C LYS A 137 -10.83 0.50 24.27
N LEU A 138 -9.59 0.95 24.42
CA LEU A 138 -8.43 0.13 24.08
C LEU A 138 -8.17 -0.88 25.19
N VAL A 139 -7.75 -2.08 24.80
CA VAL A 139 -7.44 -3.17 25.73
C VAL A 139 -6.02 -3.64 25.55
#